data_37e86b24f9b82287c8a114d473763b7c
#
_entry.id   37e86b24f9b82287c8a114d473763b7c
#
_cell.length_a   1.000
_cell.length_b   1.000
_cell.length_c   1.000
_cell.angle_alpha   90.00
_cell.angle_beta   90.00
_cell.angle_gamma   90.00
#
_symmetry.space_group_name_H-M   'P 1'
#
loop_
_entity.id
_entity.type
_entity.pdbx_description
1 polymer ?
#
loop_
_entity_poly.entity_id
_entity_poly.type
_entity_poly.pdbx_seq_one_letter_code
_entity_poly.pdbx_strand_id
1 'polypeptide(L)'
;MNRIRGTSWVALTALALSGAAAPVSAADAAGTKDAKAAIEALTQRFVAAFNAKDVDSIMKLYAPGPQLFVFDVSPPREIVGWDNYRKDWQELFAASPGAVKFSVADLVISAAGTVAYSHRIDHAQFTQQDGSKHELVLRVSDVYRRVHGEWLIVQEHVSVPVDLATGKPDLMSKP
;
A
#
# COMPACT_ATOMS: atom_id res chain seq x y z
N MET A 1 71.33 29.84 18.54
CA MET A 1 70.79 28.67 17.84
C MET A 1 69.24 28.64 18.10
N ASN A 2 68.48 29.31 17.21
CA ASN A 2 67.05 29.43 17.36
C ASN A 2 66.38 28.73 16.16
N ARG A 3 65.63 27.67 16.42
CA ARG A 3 64.80 26.99 15.42
C ARG A 3 63.38 27.58 15.45
N ILE A 4 63.03 28.22 14.35
CA ILE A 4 61.66 28.70 14.11
C ILE A 4 60.85 27.52 13.59
N ARG A 5 59.77 27.16 14.31
CA ARG A 5 58.75 26.19 13.87
C ARG A 5 57.68 26.92 13.07
N GLY A 6 57.60 26.59 11.78
CA GLY A 6 56.53 27.06 10.92
C GLY A 6 55.24 26.26 11.18
N THR A 7 54.18 26.97 11.50
CA THR A 7 52.81 26.45 11.60
C THR A 7 52.15 26.58 10.21
N SER A 8 51.92 25.43 9.57
CA SER A 8 51.13 25.39 8.33
C SER A 8 49.65 25.42 8.64
N TRP A 9 48.98 26.46 8.23
CA TRP A 9 47.52 26.55 8.24
C TRP A 9 46.95 25.84 7.01
N VAL A 10 46.27 24.71 7.23
CA VAL A 10 45.45 24.05 6.20
C VAL A 10 44.12 24.76 6.17
N ALA A 11 43.87 25.51 5.12
CA ALA A 11 42.55 26.10 4.88
C ALA A 11 41.59 25.01 4.37
N LEU A 12 40.62 24.60 5.18
CA LEU A 12 39.50 23.76 4.78
C LEU A 12 38.49 24.63 4.02
N THR A 13 38.47 24.52 2.70
CA THR A 13 37.42 25.09 1.84
C THR A 13 36.21 24.19 1.93
N ALA A 14 35.17 24.59 2.69
CA ALA A 14 33.86 23.94 2.70
C ALA A 14 33.14 24.26 1.38
N LEU A 15 33.03 23.28 0.52
CA LEU A 15 32.20 23.35 -0.68
C LEU A 15 30.72 23.18 -0.26
N ALA A 16 29.98 24.28 -0.16
CA ALA A 16 28.53 24.22 0.06
C ALA A 16 27.83 23.79 -1.24
N LEU A 17 27.45 22.51 -1.32
CA LEU A 17 26.51 22.06 -2.34
C LEU A 17 25.10 22.59 -2.00
N SER A 18 24.75 23.74 -2.54
CA SER A 18 23.38 24.21 -2.59
C SER A 18 22.63 23.42 -3.65
N GLY A 19 22.03 22.29 -3.24
CA GLY A 19 21.09 21.54 -4.06
C GLY A 19 19.82 22.37 -4.25
N ALA A 20 19.72 23.13 -5.34
CA ALA A 20 18.47 23.73 -5.75
C ALA A 20 17.52 22.61 -6.17
N ALA A 21 16.46 22.36 -5.40
CA ALA A 21 15.35 21.50 -5.83
C ALA A 21 14.75 22.11 -7.09
N ALA A 22 14.79 21.36 -8.19
CA ALA A 22 14.15 21.80 -9.44
C ALA A 22 12.65 21.99 -9.19
N PRO A 23 12.03 23.07 -9.70
CA PRO A 23 10.59 23.26 -9.56
C PRO A 23 9.85 22.15 -10.29
N VAL A 24 8.89 21.51 -9.60
CA VAL A 24 7.97 20.55 -10.22
C VAL A 24 7.20 21.27 -11.34
N SER A 25 7.21 20.70 -12.55
CA SER A 25 6.52 21.30 -13.67
C SER A 25 4.99 21.28 -13.47
N ALA A 26 4.26 22.24 -14.06
CA ALA A 26 2.80 22.25 -13.99
C ALA A 26 2.18 20.98 -14.61
N ALA A 27 2.82 20.39 -15.61
CA ALA A 27 2.40 19.14 -16.22
C ALA A 27 2.54 17.94 -15.24
N ASP A 28 3.66 17.89 -14.49
CA ASP A 28 3.87 16.83 -13.49
C ASP A 28 2.88 16.97 -12.31
N ALA A 29 2.57 18.19 -11.91
CA ALA A 29 1.58 18.46 -10.87
C ALA A 29 0.15 18.05 -11.30
N ALA A 30 -0.24 18.33 -12.56
CA ALA A 30 -1.50 17.91 -13.13
C ALA A 30 -1.59 16.38 -13.23
N GLY A 31 -0.57 15.72 -13.77
CA GLY A 31 -0.49 14.26 -13.87
C GLY A 31 -0.56 13.56 -12.51
N THR A 32 0.04 14.15 -11.48
CA THR A 32 -0.05 13.65 -10.11
C THR A 32 -1.45 13.77 -9.52
N LYS A 33 -2.15 14.88 -9.78
CA LYS A 33 -3.53 15.09 -9.34
C LYS A 33 -4.48 14.09 -9.99
N ASP A 34 -4.34 13.87 -11.30
CA ASP A 34 -5.16 12.90 -12.04
C ASP A 34 -4.91 11.47 -11.55
N ALA A 35 -3.66 11.12 -11.26
CA ALA A 35 -3.31 9.82 -10.68
C ALA A 35 -3.96 9.62 -9.30
N LYS A 36 -3.90 10.61 -8.42
CA LYS A 36 -4.54 10.54 -7.10
C LYS A 36 -6.05 10.32 -7.21
N ALA A 37 -6.74 11.11 -8.03
CA ALA A 37 -8.17 10.96 -8.23
C ALA A 37 -8.55 9.58 -8.81
N ALA A 38 -7.75 9.04 -9.73
CA ALA A 38 -7.97 7.72 -10.29
C ALA A 38 -7.78 6.60 -9.27
N ILE A 39 -6.77 6.71 -8.39
CA ILE A 39 -6.50 5.73 -7.32
C ILE A 39 -7.55 5.83 -6.21
N GLU A 40 -8.01 7.04 -5.85
CA GLU A 40 -9.15 7.22 -4.94
C GLU A 40 -10.41 6.51 -5.47
N ALA A 41 -10.72 6.70 -6.76
CA ALA A 41 -11.83 6.01 -7.42
C ALA A 41 -11.63 4.49 -7.49
N LEU A 42 -10.39 4.00 -7.66
CA LEU A 42 -10.04 2.59 -7.60
C LEU A 42 -10.33 2.03 -6.20
N THR A 43 -9.90 2.73 -5.15
CA THR A 43 -10.17 2.35 -3.75
C THR A 43 -11.65 2.29 -3.44
N GLN A 44 -12.45 3.25 -3.93
CA GLN A 44 -13.91 3.21 -3.76
C GLN A 44 -14.54 1.99 -4.47
N ARG A 45 -14.08 1.65 -5.67
CA ARG A 45 -14.51 0.43 -6.37
C ARG A 45 -14.13 -0.84 -5.59
N PHE A 46 -12.95 -0.87 -4.99
CA PHE A 46 -12.51 -1.97 -4.14
C PHE A 46 -13.46 -2.13 -2.94
N VAL A 47 -13.77 -1.04 -2.21
CA VAL A 47 -14.70 -1.06 -1.07
C VAL A 47 -16.07 -1.59 -1.49
N ALA A 48 -16.61 -1.14 -2.62
CA ALA A 48 -17.90 -1.60 -3.12
C ALA A 48 -17.89 -3.10 -3.48
N ALA A 49 -16.85 -3.55 -4.21
CA ALA A 49 -16.71 -4.94 -4.63
C ALA A 49 -16.50 -5.89 -3.44
N PHE A 50 -15.68 -5.49 -2.45
CA PHE A 50 -15.48 -6.25 -1.22
C PHE A 50 -16.78 -6.43 -0.45
N ASN A 51 -17.55 -5.36 -0.22
CA ASN A 51 -18.84 -5.41 0.45
C ASN A 51 -19.86 -6.27 -0.29
N ALA A 52 -19.76 -6.35 -1.60
CA ALA A 52 -20.58 -7.22 -2.45
C ALA A 52 -20.03 -8.66 -2.55
N LYS A 53 -18.84 -8.94 -2.03
CA LYS A 53 -18.08 -10.19 -2.23
C LYS A 53 -17.88 -10.53 -3.72
N ASP A 54 -17.77 -9.51 -4.56
CA ASP A 54 -17.60 -9.64 -6.00
C ASP A 54 -16.11 -9.78 -6.34
N VAL A 55 -15.64 -11.04 -6.37
CA VAL A 55 -14.23 -11.36 -6.68
C VAL A 55 -13.84 -10.87 -8.07
N ASP A 56 -14.73 -10.95 -9.06
CA ASP A 56 -14.42 -10.54 -10.43
C ASP A 56 -14.19 -9.01 -10.50
N SER A 57 -14.98 -8.24 -9.78
CA SER A 57 -14.79 -6.79 -9.68
C SER A 57 -13.55 -6.40 -8.86
N ILE A 58 -13.23 -7.13 -7.78
CA ILE A 58 -11.98 -6.95 -7.03
C ILE A 58 -10.79 -7.18 -7.97
N MET A 59 -10.76 -8.31 -8.65
CA MET A 59 -9.61 -8.71 -9.45
C MET A 59 -9.36 -7.85 -10.70
N LYS A 60 -10.37 -7.10 -11.18
CA LYS A 60 -10.18 -6.06 -12.21
C LYS A 60 -9.33 -4.88 -11.77
N LEU A 61 -9.12 -4.70 -10.48
CA LEU A 61 -8.32 -3.61 -9.92
C LEU A 61 -6.82 -3.98 -9.83
N TYR A 62 -6.48 -5.25 -10.02
CA TYR A 62 -5.12 -5.78 -9.98
C TYR A 62 -4.59 -6.05 -11.39
N ALA A 63 -3.30 -5.81 -11.58
CA ALA A 63 -2.63 -6.09 -12.84
C ALA A 63 -2.67 -7.59 -13.14
N PRO A 64 -3.15 -7.99 -14.34
CA PRO A 64 -3.20 -9.39 -14.72
C PRO A 64 -1.80 -9.98 -14.92
N GLY A 65 -1.68 -11.28 -14.75
CA GLY A 65 -0.47 -12.03 -15.05
C GLY A 65 0.34 -12.47 -13.83
N PRO A 66 1.51 -13.10 -14.07
CA PRO A 66 2.27 -13.79 -13.03
C PRO A 66 3.08 -12.86 -12.12
N GLN A 67 3.16 -11.56 -12.44
CA GLN A 67 3.99 -10.60 -11.70
C GLN A 67 3.27 -9.88 -10.57
N LEU A 68 1.96 -10.08 -10.39
CA LEU A 68 1.25 -9.60 -9.22
C LEU A 68 1.86 -10.24 -7.98
N PHE A 69 2.17 -9.43 -6.98
CA PHE A 69 2.80 -9.88 -5.75
C PHE A 69 2.05 -9.34 -4.53
N VAL A 70 1.66 -10.24 -3.63
CA VAL A 70 0.91 -9.89 -2.42
C VAL A 70 1.55 -10.50 -1.18
N PHE A 71 1.80 -9.68 -0.17
CA PHE A 71 1.95 -10.11 1.21
C PHE A 71 0.61 -9.94 1.91
N ASP A 72 -0.09 -11.05 2.13
CA ASP A 72 -1.34 -11.01 2.87
C ASP A 72 -1.13 -11.16 4.38
N VAL A 73 -2.14 -10.80 5.15
CA VAL A 73 -2.17 -10.93 6.62
C VAL A 73 -2.31 -12.39 7.05
N SER A 74 -2.89 -13.23 6.21
CA SER A 74 -3.05 -14.68 6.41
C SER A 74 -2.00 -15.50 5.65
N PRO A 75 -1.72 -16.73 6.06
CA PRO A 75 -0.90 -17.65 5.27
C PRO A 75 -1.52 -17.96 3.89
N PRO A 76 -0.69 -18.17 2.85
CA PRO A 76 0.78 -18.30 2.88
C PRO A 76 1.49 -16.94 3.02
N ARG A 77 2.83 -16.98 3.32
CA ARG A 77 3.64 -15.78 3.49
C ARG A 77 3.58 -14.81 2.30
N GLU A 78 3.38 -15.34 1.10
CA GLU A 78 3.31 -14.57 -0.14
C GLU A 78 2.39 -15.25 -1.15
N ILE A 79 1.67 -14.46 -1.92
CA ILE A 79 0.85 -14.91 -3.04
C ILE A 79 1.43 -14.26 -4.30
N VAL A 80 1.78 -15.08 -5.29
CA VAL A 80 2.36 -14.62 -6.55
C VAL A 80 1.44 -15.00 -7.70
N GLY A 81 1.11 -14.03 -8.53
CA GLY A 81 0.27 -14.20 -9.71
C GLY A 81 -1.22 -13.93 -9.47
N TRP A 82 -1.82 -13.32 -10.47
CA TRP A 82 -3.22 -12.88 -10.47
C TRP A 82 -4.21 -14.03 -10.23
N ASP A 83 -4.00 -15.19 -10.86
CA ASP A 83 -4.89 -16.35 -10.71
C ASP A 83 -4.86 -16.92 -9.29
N ASN A 84 -3.68 -16.96 -8.66
CA ASN A 84 -3.52 -17.42 -7.29
C ASN A 84 -4.21 -16.46 -6.31
N TYR A 85 -4.08 -15.15 -6.53
CA TYR A 85 -4.74 -14.18 -5.65
C TYR A 85 -6.25 -14.17 -5.85
N ARG A 86 -6.73 -14.40 -7.06
CA ARG A 86 -8.16 -14.60 -7.33
C ARG A 86 -8.73 -15.80 -6.56
N LYS A 87 -7.99 -16.90 -6.52
CA LYS A 87 -8.37 -18.09 -5.76
C LYS A 87 -8.42 -17.80 -4.26
N ASP A 88 -7.46 -17.07 -3.73
CA ASP A 88 -7.44 -16.65 -2.32
C ASP A 88 -8.68 -15.83 -1.94
N TRP A 89 -9.09 -14.86 -2.75
CA TRP A 89 -10.34 -14.12 -2.58
C TRP A 89 -11.58 -15.03 -2.59
N GLN A 90 -11.62 -16.02 -3.47
CA GLN A 90 -12.71 -16.99 -3.53
C GLN A 90 -12.79 -17.82 -2.25
N GLU A 91 -11.66 -18.27 -1.73
CA GLU A 91 -11.55 -19.03 -0.49
C GLU A 91 -11.97 -18.19 0.73
N LEU A 92 -11.52 -16.95 0.82
CA LEU A 92 -11.91 -16.01 1.89
C LEU A 92 -13.43 -15.84 1.96
N PHE A 93 -14.08 -15.54 0.84
CA PHE A 93 -15.53 -15.33 0.83
C PHE A 93 -16.34 -16.62 0.98
N ALA A 94 -15.81 -17.75 0.55
CA ALA A 94 -16.42 -19.06 0.81
C ALA A 94 -16.38 -19.42 2.30
N ALA A 95 -15.27 -19.12 2.98
CA ALA A 95 -15.10 -19.31 4.42
C ALA A 95 -15.92 -18.30 5.25
N SER A 96 -16.39 -17.21 4.66
CA SER A 96 -17.14 -16.14 5.34
C SER A 96 -18.52 -15.97 4.71
N PRO A 97 -19.48 -16.90 4.91
CA PRO A 97 -20.76 -16.89 4.21
C PRO A 97 -21.69 -15.76 4.67
N GLY A 98 -21.54 -15.25 5.88
CA GLY A 98 -22.33 -14.14 6.43
C GLY A 98 -22.02 -12.79 5.78
N ALA A 99 -22.66 -11.74 6.27
CA ALA A 99 -22.42 -10.37 5.78
C ALA A 99 -21.02 -9.89 6.10
N VAL A 100 -20.44 -9.13 5.18
CA VAL A 100 -19.18 -8.42 5.40
C VAL A 100 -19.42 -6.91 5.41
N LYS A 101 -18.62 -6.18 6.21
CA LYS A 101 -18.54 -4.73 6.16
C LYS A 101 -17.07 -4.35 6.01
N PHE A 102 -16.79 -3.54 5.02
CA PHE A 102 -15.44 -3.09 4.72
C PHE A 102 -15.42 -1.59 4.49
N SER A 103 -14.45 -0.91 5.06
CA SER A 103 -14.24 0.51 4.85
C SER A 103 -12.75 0.84 4.92
N VAL A 104 -12.37 1.95 4.31
CA VAL A 104 -11.01 2.47 4.24
C VAL A 104 -10.93 3.81 4.98
N ALA A 105 -9.89 3.99 5.78
CA ALA A 105 -9.53 5.21 6.46
C ALA A 105 -8.08 5.60 6.14
N ASP A 106 -7.72 6.86 6.41
CA ASP A 106 -6.36 7.39 6.38
C ASP A 106 -5.62 7.12 5.05
N LEU A 107 -6.35 7.16 3.92
CA LEU A 107 -5.77 6.94 2.61
C LEU A 107 -4.85 8.09 2.22
N VAL A 108 -3.57 7.78 2.04
CA VAL A 108 -2.56 8.71 1.51
C VAL A 108 -1.99 8.14 0.22
N ILE A 109 -1.96 8.95 -0.83
CA ILE A 109 -1.49 8.55 -2.17
C ILE A 109 -0.34 9.45 -2.60
N SER A 110 0.72 8.83 -3.09
CA SER A 110 1.84 9.50 -3.76
C SER A 110 2.02 8.94 -5.15
N ALA A 111 2.15 9.82 -6.15
CA ALA A 111 2.28 9.43 -7.55
C ALA A 111 3.39 10.21 -8.25
N ALA A 112 4.12 9.51 -9.14
CA ALA A 112 5.14 10.09 -10.01
C ALA A 112 5.16 9.35 -11.35
N GLY A 113 4.83 10.06 -12.43
CA GLY A 113 4.78 9.49 -13.79
C GLY A 113 3.76 8.33 -13.88
N THR A 114 4.25 7.13 -14.16
CA THR A 114 3.43 5.93 -14.35
C THR A 114 3.40 4.99 -13.14
N VAL A 115 3.96 5.41 -12.02
CA VAL A 115 4.01 4.65 -10.77
C VAL A 115 3.41 5.47 -9.64
N ALA A 116 2.66 4.82 -8.78
CA ALA A 116 2.14 5.40 -7.54
C ALA A 116 2.21 4.39 -6.41
N TYR A 117 2.13 4.88 -5.19
CA TYR A 117 1.90 4.05 -4.01
C TYR A 117 0.86 4.70 -3.10
N SER A 118 0.22 3.89 -2.29
CA SER A 118 -0.62 4.35 -1.19
C SER A 118 -0.31 3.61 0.09
N HIS A 119 -0.73 4.21 1.21
CA HIS A 119 -0.94 3.51 2.46
C HIS A 119 -2.29 3.93 3.03
N ARG A 120 -2.93 2.99 3.74
CA ARG A 120 -4.25 3.20 4.34
C ARG A 120 -4.49 2.25 5.51
N ILE A 121 -5.55 2.51 6.24
CA ILE A 121 -6.10 1.59 7.25
C ILE A 121 -7.40 1.01 6.72
N ASP A 122 -7.48 -0.30 6.68
CA ASP A 122 -8.67 -1.03 6.27
C ASP A 122 -9.38 -1.59 7.51
N HIS A 123 -10.68 -1.38 7.60
CA HIS A 123 -11.54 -1.94 8.62
C HIS A 123 -12.43 -3.01 7.98
N ALA A 124 -12.25 -4.26 8.39
CA ALA A 124 -13.04 -5.38 7.92
C ALA A 124 -13.83 -6.00 9.07
N GLN A 125 -15.10 -6.29 8.85
CA GLN A 125 -15.95 -7.03 9.78
C GLN A 125 -16.62 -8.18 9.02
N PHE A 126 -16.44 -9.39 9.51
CA PHE A 126 -17.06 -10.60 8.98
C PHE A 126 -18.08 -11.11 9.97
N THR A 127 -19.32 -11.36 9.52
CA THR A 127 -20.37 -11.97 10.34
C THR A 127 -20.34 -13.48 10.10
N GLN A 128 -20.20 -14.25 11.16
CA GLN A 128 -20.22 -15.71 11.13
C GLN A 128 -21.65 -16.25 11.06
N GLN A 129 -21.81 -17.56 10.84
CA GLN A 129 -23.13 -18.21 10.78
C GLN A 129 -23.89 -18.14 12.10
N ASP A 130 -23.18 -18.14 13.23
CA ASP A 130 -23.75 -18.02 14.58
C ASP A 130 -24.09 -16.56 14.96
N GLY A 131 -23.89 -15.61 14.06
CA GLY A 131 -24.11 -14.18 14.27
C GLY A 131 -22.95 -13.46 14.98
N SER A 132 -21.90 -14.17 15.39
CA SER A 132 -20.69 -13.55 15.94
C SER A 132 -19.96 -12.72 14.86
N LYS A 133 -19.18 -11.74 15.31
CA LYS A 133 -18.46 -10.82 14.42
C LYS A 133 -16.96 -10.92 14.67
N HIS A 134 -16.21 -11.03 13.59
CA HIS A 134 -14.76 -10.89 13.61
C HIS A 134 -14.39 -9.56 12.96
N GLU A 135 -13.65 -8.74 13.68
CA GLU A 135 -13.21 -7.43 13.23
C GLU A 135 -11.68 -7.41 13.09
N LEU A 136 -11.21 -6.76 12.03
CA LEU A 136 -9.80 -6.61 11.71
C LEU A 136 -9.54 -5.15 11.38
N VAL A 137 -8.47 -4.59 11.94
CA VAL A 137 -7.89 -3.31 11.55
C VAL A 137 -6.53 -3.60 10.91
N LEU A 138 -6.43 -3.37 9.62
CA LEU A 138 -5.32 -3.77 8.78
C LEU A 138 -4.54 -2.56 8.30
N ARG A 139 -3.21 -2.66 8.26
CA ARG A 139 -2.34 -1.71 7.57
C ARG A 139 -2.11 -2.22 6.17
N VAL A 140 -2.44 -1.40 5.18
CA VAL A 140 -2.30 -1.78 3.78
C VAL A 140 -1.44 -0.77 3.05
N SER A 141 -0.52 -1.28 2.24
CA SER A 141 0.29 -0.49 1.32
C SER A 141 0.23 -1.10 -0.07
N ASP A 142 -0.12 -0.29 -1.06
CA ASP A 142 -0.20 -0.71 -2.45
C ASP A 142 0.81 0.02 -3.31
N VAL A 143 1.32 -0.67 -4.32
CA VAL A 143 2.01 -0.09 -5.45
C VAL A 143 1.15 -0.23 -6.69
N TYR A 144 1.01 0.87 -7.42
CA TYR A 144 0.22 0.95 -8.64
C TYR A 144 1.11 1.22 -9.85
N ARG A 145 0.71 0.68 -10.99
CA ARG A 145 1.24 1.05 -12.30
C ARG A 145 0.13 1.47 -13.24
N ARG A 146 0.45 2.42 -14.12
CA ARG A 146 -0.44 2.77 -15.23
C ARG A 146 -0.19 1.81 -16.39
N VAL A 147 -1.15 0.91 -16.64
CA VAL A 147 -1.11 -0.14 -17.67
C VAL A 147 -2.21 0.15 -18.68
N HIS A 148 -1.86 0.36 -19.96
CA HIS A 148 -2.80 0.73 -21.02
C HIS A 148 -3.73 1.91 -20.68
N GLY A 149 -3.21 2.88 -19.91
CA GLY A 149 -3.96 4.07 -19.50
C GLY A 149 -4.71 3.95 -18.17
N GLU A 150 -4.85 2.76 -17.61
CA GLU A 150 -5.52 2.49 -16.35
C GLU A 150 -4.53 2.28 -15.21
N TRP A 151 -4.87 2.73 -14.01
CA TRP A 151 -4.12 2.44 -12.79
C TRP A 151 -4.54 1.09 -12.23
N LEU A 152 -3.58 0.18 -12.06
CA LEU A 152 -3.78 -1.15 -11.50
C LEU A 152 -2.81 -1.42 -10.38
N ILE A 153 -3.25 -2.16 -9.36
CA ILE A 153 -2.41 -2.64 -8.26
C ILE A 153 -1.46 -3.71 -8.82
N VAL A 154 -0.16 -3.55 -8.62
CA VAL A 154 0.88 -4.49 -9.02
C VAL A 154 1.54 -5.18 -7.83
N GLN A 155 1.43 -4.58 -6.65
CA GLN A 155 1.89 -5.16 -5.40
C GLN A 155 1.00 -4.65 -4.27
N GLU A 156 0.67 -5.54 -3.33
CA GLU A 156 -0.06 -5.21 -2.11
C GLU A 156 0.65 -5.80 -0.90
N HIS A 157 0.60 -5.10 0.22
CA HIS A 157 1.07 -5.59 1.51
C HIS A 157 0.02 -5.29 2.58
N VAL A 158 -0.56 -6.34 3.11
CA VAL A 158 -1.52 -6.32 4.22
C VAL A 158 -0.84 -6.82 5.49
N SER A 159 -0.98 -6.11 6.60
CA SER A 159 -0.34 -6.49 7.84
C SER A 159 -1.10 -6.01 9.07
N VAL A 160 -0.78 -6.61 10.21
CA VAL A 160 -1.16 -6.15 11.54
C VAL A 160 0.07 -5.95 12.42
N PRO A 161 0.02 -5.10 13.47
CA PRO A 161 1.06 -5.10 14.49
C PRO A 161 1.15 -6.44 15.22
N VAL A 162 2.33 -6.77 15.72
CA VAL A 162 2.55 -7.96 16.56
C VAL A 162 3.11 -7.51 17.89
N ASP A 163 2.52 -7.96 19.00
CA ASP A 163 3.09 -7.82 20.32
C ASP A 163 4.33 -8.72 20.43
N LEU A 164 5.50 -8.12 20.48
CA LEU A 164 6.78 -8.86 20.49
C LEU A 164 7.01 -9.67 21.77
N ALA A 165 6.34 -9.34 22.88
CA ALA A 165 6.46 -10.06 24.13
C ALA A 165 5.66 -11.38 24.12
N THR A 166 4.52 -11.39 23.43
CA THR A 166 3.59 -12.53 23.39
C THR A 166 3.56 -13.25 22.05
N GLY A 167 4.07 -12.62 20.98
CA GLY A 167 3.96 -13.11 19.60
C GLY A 167 2.54 -13.04 19.04
N LYS A 168 1.59 -12.41 19.73
CA LYS A 168 0.21 -12.33 19.28
C LYS A 168 -0.02 -11.15 18.33
N PRO A 169 -0.86 -11.33 17.27
CA PRO A 169 -1.27 -10.22 16.43
C PRO A 169 -2.18 -9.27 17.20
N ASP A 170 -2.02 -7.97 16.97
CA ASP A 170 -2.94 -6.94 17.42
C ASP A 170 -3.89 -6.58 16.27
N LEU A 171 -5.09 -7.17 16.30
CA LEU A 171 -6.09 -7.06 15.24
C LEU A 171 -6.95 -5.79 15.35
N MET A 172 -6.84 -5.05 16.46
CA MET A 172 -7.74 -3.94 16.79
C MET A 172 -6.99 -2.65 17.18
N SER A 173 -5.70 -2.60 16.90
CA SER A 173 -4.84 -1.45 17.22
C SER A 173 -5.42 -0.14 16.70
N LYS A 174 -5.43 0.86 17.58
CA LYS A 174 -5.81 2.24 17.22
C LYS A 174 -4.54 3.08 17.11
N PRO A 175 -4.59 4.18 16.32
CA PRO A 175 -3.49 5.14 16.25
C PRO A 175 -3.12 5.69 17.62
#